data_20a8e38e0800a024b39b164862a3444c
#
_entry.id   20a8e38e0800a024b39b164862a3444c
#
_cell.length_a   1.000
_cell.length_b   1.000
_cell.length_c   1.000
_cell.angle_alpha   90.00
_cell.angle_beta   90.00
_cell.angle_gamma   90.00
#
_symmetry.space_group_name_H-M   'P 1'
#
loop_
_entity.id
_entity.type
_entity.pdbx_description
1 polymer ?
#
loop_
_entity_poly.entity_id
_entity_poly.type
_entity_poly.pdbx_seq_one_letter_code
_entity_poly.pdbx_strand_id
1 'polypeptide(L)'
;MKNGAPYVFMDGPAGTQVPAQVINAISGYYLHKNANSHGQFLTSSLTDAVVDETRSTMADFLGANHGGEISLGANMTSLAFSLSRAFARLFQPGDEVVITQLDHEGNRGPWLALREKGIIVREVRLLPEGRLDYEDFESKINERTRLVAVGFSSNILGTVNDLVKIRYLSHQVGAWMLVDAVHGAPHFSLDVKAIDCDFLLCSAYKFYGPHVGILYAREGLLDRLPTDRLRTAGQAAPDSIETGTPNFAAYAGVSAAVNFLESQGLGQTKRERLVRAMEMIHEHEMGLFIKLYRGLEAMEGIQLWGLPPDIIDRAPTLSFSLENEKPNHFCSYLGENGVFAWNGHFYALRTVEILGLRALDGVVRMGISAYTSSDEVDQVLEIVKKKVC
;
A
#
# COMPACT_ATOMS: atom_id res chain seq x y z
N MET A 1 -13.13 -16.81 18.66
CA MET A 1 -14.56 -17.17 18.42
C MET A 1 -15.42 -16.51 19.47
N LYS A 2 -16.51 -15.88 19.09
CA LYS A 2 -17.50 -15.33 20.02
C LYS A 2 -18.78 -16.14 19.92
N ASN A 3 -19.30 -16.63 21.05
CA ASN A 3 -20.49 -17.50 21.11
C ASN A 3 -20.43 -18.73 20.17
N GLY A 4 -19.23 -19.26 19.93
CA GLY A 4 -19.00 -20.39 19.01
C GLY A 4 -18.84 -20.04 17.52
N ALA A 5 -19.14 -18.81 17.10
CA ALA A 5 -18.92 -18.34 15.74
C ALA A 5 -17.49 -17.77 15.55
N PRO A 6 -16.85 -17.93 14.37
CA PRO A 6 -15.58 -17.29 14.07
C PRO A 6 -15.71 -15.76 14.06
N TYR A 7 -14.60 -15.06 14.30
CA TYR A 7 -14.53 -13.61 14.10
C TYR A 7 -14.47 -13.29 12.62
N VAL A 8 -15.12 -12.16 12.22
CA VAL A 8 -15.11 -11.64 10.87
C VAL A 8 -14.13 -10.47 10.78
N PHE A 9 -13.14 -10.60 9.89
CA PHE A 9 -12.08 -9.61 9.71
C PHE A 9 -12.39 -8.69 8.53
N MET A 10 -12.94 -7.51 8.83
CA MET A 10 -13.17 -6.43 7.87
C MET A 10 -12.08 -5.34 7.97
N ASP A 11 -11.00 -5.62 8.66
CA ASP A 11 -9.89 -4.71 8.94
C ASP A 11 -8.70 -4.85 7.97
N GLY A 12 -8.84 -5.65 6.90
CA GLY A 12 -7.82 -5.88 5.88
C GLY A 12 -7.09 -4.63 5.36
N PRO A 13 -7.77 -3.48 5.14
CA PRO A 13 -7.09 -2.24 4.76
C PRO A 13 -6.06 -1.73 5.77
N ALA A 14 -6.13 -2.14 7.04
CA ALA A 14 -5.13 -1.83 8.06
C ALA A 14 -3.93 -2.81 8.02
N GLY A 15 -4.17 -4.05 7.65
CA GLY A 15 -3.19 -5.13 7.50
C GLY A 15 -3.90 -6.48 7.41
N THR A 16 -3.38 -7.38 6.59
CA THR A 16 -3.98 -8.69 6.35
C THR A 16 -3.58 -9.72 7.40
N GLN A 17 -4.36 -10.78 7.53
CA GLN A 17 -3.97 -11.96 8.30
C GLN A 17 -2.82 -12.69 7.59
N VAL A 18 -1.98 -13.38 8.37
CA VAL A 18 -0.73 -13.99 7.90
C VAL A 18 -0.93 -15.50 7.69
N PRO A 19 -0.66 -16.04 6.48
CA PRO A 19 -0.73 -17.47 6.21
C PRO A 19 0.28 -18.28 7.04
N ALA A 20 -0.05 -19.54 7.33
CA ALA A 20 0.83 -20.45 8.08
C ALA A 20 2.21 -20.63 7.43
N GLN A 21 2.28 -20.61 6.09
CA GLN A 21 3.54 -20.67 5.34
C GLN A 21 4.51 -19.55 5.72
N VAL A 22 3.99 -18.34 5.92
CA VAL A 22 4.79 -17.16 6.30
C VAL A 22 5.33 -17.32 7.73
N ILE A 23 4.48 -17.75 8.66
CA ILE A 23 4.89 -18.02 10.04
C ILE A 23 5.98 -19.10 10.07
N ASN A 24 5.79 -20.18 9.32
CA ASN A 24 6.74 -21.27 9.21
C ASN A 24 8.08 -20.84 8.58
N ALA A 25 8.06 -19.97 7.56
CA ALA A 25 9.26 -19.44 6.95
C ALA A 25 10.08 -18.59 7.93
N ILE A 26 9.43 -17.71 8.69
CA ILE A 26 10.06 -16.88 9.72
C ILE A 26 10.66 -17.76 10.82
N SER A 27 9.90 -18.71 11.34
CA SER A 27 10.37 -19.64 12.38
C SER A 27 11.48 -20.52 11.87
N GLY A 28 11.37 -21.05 10.65
CA GLY A 28 12.38 -21.88 10.00
C GLY A 28 13.70 -21.15 9.77
N TYR A 29 13.66 -19.85 9.47
CA TYR A 29 14.86 -19.03 9.38
C TYR A 29 15.61 -19.04 10.73
N TYR A 30 14.94 -18.72 11.83
CA TYR A 30 15.56 -18.70 13.15
C TYR A 30 16.07 -20.08 13.60
N LEU A 31 15.36 -21.14 13.26
CA LEU A 31 15.75 -22.51 13.66
C LEU A 31 16.97 -23.03 12.87
N HIS A 32 17.14 -22.62 11.59
CA HIS A 32 18.06 -23.32 10.70
C HIS A 32 19.06 -22.44 9.95
N LYS A 33 18.84 -21.12 9.88
CA LYS A 33 19.64 -20.21 9.00
C LYS A 33 20.21 -18.99 9.73
N ASN A 34 19.80 -18.73 10.97
CA ASN A 34 20.06 -17.47 11.67
C ASN A 34 21.54 -17.10 11.74
N ALA A 35 21.94 -16.10 10.95
CA ALA A 35 23.27 -15.50 10.92
C ALA A 35 23.22 -14.10 10.29
N ASN A 36 24.30 -13.30 10.45
CA ASN A 36 24.51 -12.13 9.60
C ASN A 36 24.98 -12.57 8.20
N SER A 37 24.79 -11.68 7.20
CA SER A 37 25.19 -11.86 5.81
C SER A 37 26.71 -11.77 5.60
N HIS A 38 27.19 -12.25 4.44
CA HIS A 38 28.54 -12.13 3.88
C HIS A 38 29.65 -12.84 4.67
N GLY A 39 29.32 -13.73 5.60
CA GLY A 39 30.27 -14.59 6.31
C GLY A 39 30.66 -15.81 5.49
N GLN A 40 31.89 -16.32 5.73
CA GLN A 40 32.44 -17.48 5.00
C GLN A 40 32.03 -18.82 5.66
N PHE A 41 30.74 -18.95 6.03
CA PHE A 41 30.19 -20.16 6.67
C PHE A 41 28.72 -20.35 6.28
N LEU A 42 28.24 -21.60 6.43
CA LEU A 42 26.97 -22.06 5.86
C LEU A 42 25.76 -21.18 6.20
N THR A 43 25.53 -20.86 7.47
CA THR A 43 24.32 -20.10 7.85
C THR A 43 24.34 -18.67 7.33
N SER A 44 25.51 -18.06 7.18
CA SER A 44 25.66 -16.74 6.55
C SER A 44 25.34 -16.79 5.03
N SER A 45 25.86 -17.81 4.33
CA SER A 45 25.51 -18.01 2.91
C SER A 45 24.02 -18.30 2.71
N LEU A 46 23.37 -18.99 3.67
CA LEU A 46 21.91 -19.19 3.63
C LEU A 46 21.15 -17.88 3.88
N THR A 47 21.71 -16.96 4.67
CA THR A 47 21.13 -15.61 4.86
C THR A 47 21.26 -14.78 3.60
N ASP A 48 22.42 -14.79 2.92
CA ASP A 48 22.61 -14.12 1.63
C ASP A 48 21.59 -14.62 0.61
N ALA A 49 21.40 -15.95 0.52
CA ALA A 49 20.40 -16.54 -0.35
C ALA A 49 18.95 -16.10 -0.04
N VAL A 50 18.60 -15.90 1.24
CA VAL A 50 17.29 -15.37 1.64
C VAL A 50 17.10 -13.92 1.14
N VAL A 51 18.12 -13.09 1.23
CA VAL A 51 18.05 -11.70 0.73
C VAL A 51 17.84 -11.69 -0.79
N ASP A 52 18.64 -12.46 -1.53
CA ASP A 52 18.58 -12.54 -2.99
C ASP A 52 17.23 -13.11 -3.46
N GLU A 53 16.74 -14.17 -2.80
CA GLU A 53 15.42 -14.76 -3.08
C GLU A 53 14.30 -13.74 -2.83
N THR A 54 14.39 -12.96 -1.76
CA THR A 54 13.36 -11.96 -1.43
C THR A 54 13.31 -10.86 -2.48
N ARG A 55 14.45 -10.34 -2.91
CA ARG A 55 14.53 -9.34 -3.97
C ARG A 55 14.00 -9.88 -5.31
N SER A 56 14.42 -11.08 -5.69
CA SER A 56 13.96 -11.73 -6.93
C SER A 56 12.45 -11.97 -6.89
N THR A 57 11.94 -12.51 -5.78
CA THR A 57 10.51 -12.76 -5.58
C THR A 57 9.67 -11.48 -5.62
N MET A 58 10.19 -10.38 -5.04
CA MET A 58 9.51 -9.08 -5.13
C MET A 58 9.59 -8.46 -6.53
N ALA A 59 10.68 -8.69 -7.27
CA ALA A 59 10.75 -8.30 -8.68
C ALA A 59 9.68 -9.01 -9.51
N ASP A 60 9.50 -10.32 -9.32
CA ASP A 60 8.41 -11.07 -9.95
C ASP A 60 7.03 -10.53 -9.56
N PHE A 61 6.81 -10.20 -8.28
CA PHE A 61 5.53 -9.68 -7.80
C PHE A 61 5.20 -8.32 -8.39
N LEU A 62 6.17 -7.41 -8.50
CA LEU A 62 5.99 -6.06 -9.02
C LEU A 62 6.14 -5.95 -10.55
N GLY A 63 6.56 -7.03 -11.24
CA GLY A 63 6.85 -7.00 -12.67
C GLY A 63 8.13 -6.25 -13.02
N ALA A 64 9.08 -6.12 -12.09
CA ALA A 64 10.40 -5.53 -12.32
C ALA A 64 11.29 -6.45 -13.17
N ASN A 65 12.41 -5.96 -13.67
CA ASN A 65 13.31 -6.76 -14.53
C ASN A 65 14.13 -7.76 -13.72
N HIS A 66 14.61 -7.36 -12.54
CA HIS A 66 15.43 -8.21 -11.68
C HIS A 66 15.46 -7.67 -10.23
N GLY A 67 15.96 -8.47 -9.29
CA GLY A 67 16.06 -8.12 -7.86
C GLY A 67 16.95 -6.91 -7.55
N GLY A 68 17.84 -6.51 -8.45
CA GLY A 68 18.67 -5.32 -8.31
C GLY A 68 17.89 -3.99 -8.35
N GLU A 69 16.63 -4.01 -8.82
CA GLU A 69 15.70 -2.87 -8.78
C GLU A 69 14.91 -2.79 -7.45
N ILE A 70 15.11 -3.77 -6.54
CA ILE A 70 14.34 -3.93 -5.30
C ILE A 70 15.21 -3.66 -4.08
N SER A 71 14.91 -2.60 -3.33
CA SER A 71 15.48 -2.33 -2.01
C SER A 71 14.48 -2.64 -0.90
N LEU A 72 14.98 -3.06 0.25
CA LEU A 72 14.18 -3.51 1.38
C LEU A 72 14.40 -2.58 2.59
N GLY A 73 13.39 -2.39 3.41
CA GLY A 73 13.47 -1.55 4.60
C GLY A 73 12.45 -1.91 5.66
N ALA A 74 12.39 -1.15 6.75
CA ALA A 74 11.50 -1.44 7.85
C ALA A 74 10.00 -1.35 7.46
N ASN A 75 9.65 -0.37 6.65
CA ASN A 75 8.31 -0.13 6.10
C ASN A 75 8.38 0.93 4.98
N MET A 76 7.27 1.08 4.23
CA MET A 76 7.15 2.08 3.17
C MET A 76 7.51 3.49 3.64
N THR A 77 6.96 3.93 4.75
CA THR A 77 7.16 5.31 5.25
C THR A 77 8.62 5.62 5.56
N SER A 78 9.37 4.67 6.15
CA SER A 78 10.80 4.81 6.41
C SER A 78 11.59 4.94 5.11
N LEU A 79 11.26 4.16 4.08
CA LEU A 79 11.87 4.24 2.76
C LEU A 79 11.54 5.57 2.06
N ALA A 80 10.29 6.04 2.15
CA ALA A 80 9.88 7.34 1.62
C ALA A 80 10.65 8.50 2.26
N PHE A 81 10.86 8.47 3.59
CA PHE A 81 11.72 9.46 4.26
C PHE A 81 13.19 9.35 3.85
N SER A 82 13.69 8.14 3.61
CA SER A 82 15.06 7.96 3.08
C SER A 82 15.21 8.55 1.69
N LEU A 83 14.23 8.32 0.79
CA LEU A 83 14.19 8.96 -0.53
C LEU A 83 14.08 10.48 -0.41
N SER A 84 13.22 11.00 0.47
CA SER A 84 13.05 12.45 0.62
C SER A 84 14.34 13.14 1.05
N ARG A 85 15.12 12.52 1.96
CA ARG A 85 16.45 13.05 2.34
C ARG A 85 17.44 13.04 1.17
N ALA A 86 17.40 12.01 0.31
CA ALA A 86 18.22 11.96 -0.90
C ALA A 86 17.79 13.03 -1.90
N PHE A 87 16.50 13.21 -2.12
CA PHE A 87 15.96 14.28 -2.99
C PHE A 87 16.26 15.67 -2.45
N ALA A 88 16.21 15.88 -1.14
CA ALA A 88 16.58 17.14 -0.49
C ALA A 88 18.04 17.56 -0.74
N ARG A 89 18.94 16.61 -1.10
CA ARG A 89 20.34 16.89 -1.46
C ARG A 89 20.51 17.09 -2.96
N LEU A 90 19.56 16.65 -3.76
CA LEU A 90 19.61 16.70 -5.22
C LEU A 90 18.85 17.90 -5.79
N PHE A 91 17.65 18.16 -5.27
CA PHE A 91 16.78 19.24 -5.75
C PHE A 91 17.27 20.60 -5.25
N GLN A 92 16.98 21.64 -6.04
CA GLN A 92 17.38 23.00 -5.74
C GLN A 92 16.21 23.80 -5.16
N PRO A 93 16.45 24.84 -4.33
CA PRO A 93 15.39 25.76 -3.92
C PRO A 93 14.62 26.31 -5.14
N GLY A 94 13.29 26.24 -5.07
CA GLY A 94 12.38 26.61 -6.17
C GLY A 94 12.00 25.45 -7.10
N ASP A 95 12.65 24.28 -7.02
CA ASP A 95 12.12 23.05 -7.62
C ASP A 95 10.79 22.67 -6.97
N GLU A 96 9.94 21.94 -7.71
CA GLU A 96 8.59 21.63 -7.28
C GLU A 96 8.38 20.11 -7.13
N VAL A 97 7.60 19.75 -6.11
CA VAL A 97 7.11 18.38 -5.88
C VAL A 97 5.59 18.43 -5.84
N VAL A 98 4.94 17.54 -6.58
CA VAL A 98 3.48 17.42 -6.61
C VAL A 98 3.05 16.22 -5.77
N ILE A 99 2.12 16.46 -4.84
CA ILE A 99 1.45 15.45 -4.01
C ILE A 99 -0.06 15.62 -4.12
N THR A 100 -0.84 14.73 -3.50
CA THR A 100 -2.30 14.85 -3.58
C THR A 100 -2.98 15.00 -2.20
N GLN A 101 -4.21 15.48 -2.20
CA GLN A 101 -5.06 15.55 -1.01
C GLN A 101 -5.70 14.20 -0.66
N LEU A 102 -5.60 13.21 -1.55
CA LEU A 102 -6.16 11.87 -1.37
C LEU A 102 -5.19 10.90 -0.70
N ASP A 103 -3.89 11.23 -0.67
CA ASP A 103 -2.84 10.31 -0.23
C ASP A 103 -2.81 10.08 1.28
N HIS A 104 -2.36 8.89 1.65
CA HIS A 104 -1.93 8.56 3.00
C HIS A 104 -0.77 9.47 3.46
N GLU A 105 -0.73 9.85 4.74
CA GLU A 105 0.34 10.72 5.27
C GLU A 105 1.75 10.14 5.09
N GLY A 106 1.91 8.82 4.97
CA GLY A 106 3.18 8.18 4.60
C GLY A 106 3.69 8.56 3.22
N ASN A 107 2.78 8.95 2.30
CA ASN A 107 3.10 9.49 0.96
C ASN A 107 2.90 11.01 0.88
N ARG A 108 2.83 11.70 1.98
CA ARG A 108 2.72 13.17 2.06
C ARG A 108 3.80 13.77 2.94
N GLY A 109 3.92 13.29 4.17
CA GLY A 109 4.86 13.81 5.18
C GLY A 109 6.32 13.88 4.71
N PRO A 110 6.88 12.83 4.08
CA PRO A 110 8.25 12.87 3.56
C PRO A 110 8.49 13.98 2.53
N TRP A 111 7.51 14.25 1.67
CA TRP A 111 7.61 15.29 0.64
C TRP A 111 7.35 16.68 1.20
N LEU A 112 6.45 16.82 2.15
CA LEU A 112 6.20 18.08 2.85
C LEU A 112 7.45 18.56 3.62
N ALA A 113 8.27 17.65 4.14
CA ALA A 113 9.54 17.97 4.79
C ALA A 113 10.54 18.66 3.85
N LEU A 114 10.42 18.48 2.54
CA LEU A 114 11.29 19.15 1.55
C LEU A 114 11.12 20.68 1.53
N ARG A 115 10.01 21.20 2.06
CA ARG A 115 9.79 22.65 2.21
C ARG A 115 10.88 23.33 3.02
N GLU A 116 11.47 22.64 4.00
CA GLU A 116 12.57 23.14 4.82
C GLU A 116 13.85 23.42 3.99
N LYS A 117 13.93 22.84 2.78
CA LYS A 117 15.02 23.03 1.82
C LYS A 117 14.65 24.01 0.69
N GLY A 118 13.53 24.74 0.81
CA GLY A 118 13.08 25.68 -0.20
C GLY A 118 12.41 25.02 -1.41
N ILE A 119 12.08 23.74 -1.34
CA ILE A 119 11.31 23.04 -2.38
C ILE A 119 9.84 23.41 -2.25
N ILE A 120 9.19 23.68 -3.35
CA ILE A 120 7.77 24.06 -3.41
C ILE A 120 6.95 22.79 -3.52
N VAL A 121 6.12 22.51 -2.51
CA VAL A 121 5.23 21.36 -2.55
C VAL A 121 3.83 21.82 -2.98
N ARG A 122 3.40 21.34 -4.15
CA ARG A 122 2.08 21.55 -4.75
C ARG A 122 1.15 20.40 -4.33
N GLU A 123 -0.08 20.73 -4.01
CA GLU A 123 -1.07 19.76 -3.53
C GLU A 123 -2.25 19.73 -4.50
N VAL A 124 -2.47 18.58 -5.18
CA VAL A 124 -3.59 18.37 -6.09
C VAL A 124 -4.89 18.21 -5.31
N ARG A 125 -5.94 18.89 -5.76
CA ARG A 125 -7.23 18.89 -5.09
C ARG A 125 -7.93 17.53 -5.15
N LEU A 126 -8.60 17.21 -4.05
CA LEU A 126 -9.59 16.16 -3.97
C LEU A 126 -10.98 16.78 -4.24
N LEU A 127 -11.73 16.17 -5.15
CA LEU A 127 -13.12 16.55 -5.41
C LEU A 127 -14.06 15.96 -4.34
N PRO A 128 -15.22 16.58 -4.08
CA PRO A 128 -16.15 16.13 -3.02
C PRO A 128 -16.61 14.69 -3.19
N GLU A 129 -16.67 14.17 -4.41
CA GLU A 129 -17.04 12.79 -4.70
C GLU A 129 -15.93 11.77 -4.41
N GLY A 130 -14.72 12.20 -4.03
CA GLY A 130 -13.66 11.30 -3.58
C GLY A 130 -12.68 10.85 -4.66
N ARG A 131 -12.53 11.62 -5.75
CA ARG A 131 -11.49 11.44 -6.78
C ARG A 131 -10.60 12.68 -6.92
N LEU A 132 -9.44 12.53 -7.53
CA LEU A 132 -8.57 13.66 -7.84
C LEU A 132 -9.16 14.56 -8.92
N ASP A 133 -8.92 15.86 -8.79
CA ASP A 133 -9.18 16.85 -9.82
C ASP A 133 -8.03 16.83 -10.84
N TYR A 134 -8.23 16.16 -11.96
CA TYR A 134 -7.20 16.01 -12.99
C TYR A 134 -6.92 17.28 -13.79
N GLU A 135 -7.83 18.28 -13.81
CA GLU A 135 -7.55 19.60 -14.38
C GLU A 135 -6.61 20.39 -13.45
N ASP A 136 -6.87 20.33 -12.15
CA ASP A 136 -5.99 20.88 -11.13
C ASP A 136 -4.62 20.19 -11.14
N PHE A 137 -4.58 18.86 -11.36
CA PHE A 137 -3.36 18.08 -11.48
C PHE A 137 -2.48 18.61 -12.63
N GLU A 138 -3.04 18.73 -13.81
CA GLU A 138 -2.36 19.23 -15.01
C GLU A 138 -1.84 20.67 -14.80
N SER A 139 -2.64 21.55 -14.17
CA SER A 139 -2.27 22.94 -13.87
C SER A 139 -1.08 23.08 -12.90
N LYS A 140 -0.78 22.03 -12.10
CA LYS A 140 0.29 22.04 -11.10
C LYS A 140 1.60 21.44 -11.57
N ILE A 141 1.60 20.80 -12.73
CA ILE A 141 2.81 20.24 -13.33
C ILE A 141 3.42 21.28 -14.29
N ASN A 142 4.71 21.53 -14.13
CA ASN A 142 5.47 22.47 -14.97
C ASN A 142 6.97 22.07 -15.03
N GLU A 143 7.76 22.81 -15.78
CA GLU A 143 9.19 22.54 -16.00
C GLU A 143 10.06 22.51 -14.71
N ARG A 144 9.56 23.05 -13.59
CA ARG A 144 10.24 22.99 -12.29
C ARG A 144 9.84 21.76 -11.49
N THR A 145 8.83 21.02 -11.91
CA THR A 145 8.43 19.77 -11.25
C THR A 145 9.53 18.73 -11.38
N ARG A 146 9.96 18.16 -10.26
CA ARG A 146 11.00 17.11 -10.20
C ARG A 146 10.44 15.77 -9.78
N LEU A 147 9.36 15.78 -9.00
CA LEU A 147 8.73 14.58 -8.48
C LEU A 147 7.21 14.76 -8.45
N VAL A 148 6.51 13.72 -8.88
CA VAL A 148 5.08 13.53 -8.67
C VAL A 148 4.92 12.29 -7.81
N ALA A 149 4.45 12.46 -6.57
CA ALA A 149 4.20 11.36 -5.66
C ALA A 149 2.68 11.16 -5.49
N VAL A 150 2.18 9.97 -5.81
CA VAL A 150 0.75 9.65 -5.84
C VAL A 150 0.48 8.25 -5.33
N GLY A 151 -0.63 8.04 -4.61
CA GLY A 151 -1.13 6.73 -4.26
C GLY A 151 -1.68 5.98 -5.48
N PHE A 152 -1.45 4.67 -5.56
CA PHE A 152 -2.14 3.80 -6.52
C PHE A 152 -3.64 3.85 -6.27
N SER A 153 -4.03 3.65 -5.02
CA SER A 153 -5.42 3.72 -4.56
C SER A 153 -5.52 4.31 -3.17
N SER A 154 -6.67 4.92 -2.89
CA SER A 154 -6.95 5.52 -1.58
C SER A 154 -7.22 4.47 -0.52
N ASN A 155 -6.46 4.51 0.57
CA ASN A 155 -6.66 3.60 1.71
C ASN A 155 -7.92 3.91 2.55
N ILE A 156 -8.59 5.02 2.29
CA ILE A 156 -9.82 5.41 2.99
C ILE A 156 -11.06 5.32 2.08
N LEU A 157 -10.96 5.73 0.81
CA LEU A 157 -12.10 5.75 -0.11
C LEU A 157 -12.11 4.58 -1.09
N GLY A 158 -10.99 3.87 -1.26
CA GLY A 158 -10.85 2.80 -2.25
C GLY A 158 -10.65 3.30 -3.69
N THR A 159 -10.75 4.59 -3.96
CA THR A 159 -10.57 5.19 -5.30
C THR A 159 -9.22 4.81 -5.90
N VAL A 160 -9.20 4.27 -7.11
CA VAL A 160 -7.99 4.02 -7.90
C VAL A 160 -7.69 5.25 -8.75
N ASN A 161 -6.44 5.70 -8.76
CA ASN A 161 -6.00 6.85 -9.52
C ASN A 161 -5.61 6.47 -10.96
N ASP A 162 -5.84 7.37 -11.91
CA ASP A 162 -5.40 7.22 -13.31
C ASP A 162 -3.89 7.41 -13.44
N LEU A 163 -3.14 6.34 -13.16
CA LEU A 163 -1.67 6.36 -13.22
C LEU A 163 -1.14 6.58 -14.64
N VAL A 164 -1.90 6.20 -15.68
CA VAL A 164 -1.51 6.42 -17.08
C VAL A 164 -1.48 7.90 -17.40
N LYS A 165 -2.53 8.63 -17.02
CA LYS A 165 -2.58 10.09 -17.18
C LYS A 165 -1.51 10.79 -16.34
N ILE A 166 -1.34 10.38 -15.09
CA ILE A 166 -0.36 10.98 -14.17
C ILE A 166 1.07 10.76 -14.70
N ARG A 167 1.39 9.56 -15.15
CA ARG A 167 2.67 9.24 -15.78
C ARG A 167 2.94 10.14 -17.00
N TYR A 168 1.95 10.22 -17.89
CA TYR A 168 2.07 11.07 -19.07
C TYR A 168 2.40 12.52 -18.71
N LEU A 169 1.67 13.13 -17.80
CA LEU A 169 1.89 14.50 -17.34
C LEU A 169 3.27 14.70 -16.68
N SER A 170 3.67 13.75 -15.84
CA SER A 170 4.95 13.81 -15.14
C SER A 170 6.14 13.72 -16.09
N HIS A 171 6.13 12.74 -16.99
CA HIS A 171 7.24 12.52 -17.91
C HIS A 171 7.36 13.58 -19.00
N GLN A 172 6.27 14.26 -19.38
CA GLN A 172 6.33 15.37 -20.32
C GLN A 172 7.26 16.51 -19.88
N VAL A 173 7.40 16.72 -18.57
CA VAL A 173 8.27 17.76 -18.00
C VAL A 173 9.56 17.18 -17.43
N GLY A 174 9.82 15.88 -17.61
CA GLY A 174 10.99 15.18 -17.08
C GLY A 174 10.97 14.98 -15.56
N ALA A 175 9.80 15.08 -14.93
CA ALA A 175 9.62 14.77 -13.51
C ALA A 175 9.55 13.27 -13.27
N TRP A 176 10.12 12.80 -12.17
CA TRP A 176 9.97 11.42 -11.72
C TRP A 176 8.56 11.16 -11.19
N MET A 177 8.04 9.96 -11.44
CA MET A 177 6.79 9.47 -10.87
C MET A 177 7.06 8.42 -9.79
N LEU A 178 6.62 8.72 -8.56
CA LEU A 178 6.63 7.78 -7.44
C LEU A 178 5.21 7.35 -7.11
N VAL A 179 5.00 6.03 -7.04
CA VAL A 179 3.71 5.43 -6.71
C VAL A 179 3.75 4.80 -5.32
N ASP A 180 2.87 5.24 -4.44
CA ASP A 180 2.54 4.52 -3.20
C ASP A 180 1.52 3.43 -3.53
N ALA A 181 1.99 2.19 -3.66
CA ALA A 181 1.16 1.03 -3.93
C ALA A 181 0.83 0.21 -2.67
N VAL A 182 1.03 0.76 -1.47
CA VAL A 182 0.76 0.03 -0.21
C VAL A 182 -0.67 -0.51 -0.17
N HIS A 183 -1.65 0.27 -0.61
CA HIS A 183 -3.05 -0.16 -0.63
C HIS A 183 -3.44 -0.87 -1.94
N GLY A 184 -2.67 -0.71 -3.01
CA GLY A 184 -2.89 -1.43 -4.28
C GLY A 184 -2.34 -2.86 -4.27
N ALA A 185 -1.20 -3.08 -3.61
CA ALA A 185 -0.47 -4.34 -3.67
C ALA A 185 -1.26 -5.60 -3.25
N PRO A 186 -2.15 -5.58 -2.24
CA PRO A 186 -2.95 -6.77 -1.90
C PRO A 186 -4.09 -7.06 -2.88
N HIS A 187 -4.49 -6.10 -3.72
CA HIS A 187 -5.75 -6.15 -4.47
C HIS A 187 -5.58 -6.18 -5.99
N PHE A 188 -4.42 -5.76 -6.51
CA PHE A 188 -4.18 -5.61 -7.94
C PHE A 188 -2.90 -6.30 -8.37
N SER A 189 -2.90 -6.81 -9.59
CA SER A 189 -1.66 -7.24 -10.25
C SER A 189 -0.84 -6.01 -10.60
N LEU A 190 0.23 -5.75 -9.84
CA LEU A 190 1.13 -4.63 -10.11
C LEU A 190 2.10 -4.97 -11.23
N ASP A 191 2.34 -4.00 -12.14
CA ASP A 191 3.37 -4.09 -13.17
C ASP A 191 4.05 -2.73 -13.33
N VAL A 192 5.24 -2.60 -12.76
CA VAL A 192 6.00 -1.33 -12.77
C VAL A 192 6.39 -0.89 -14.18
N LYS A 193 6.50 -1.82 -15.13
CA LYS A 193 6.79 -1.50 -16.55
C LYS A 193 5.55 -0.98 -17.27
N ALA A 194 4.38 -1.57 -17.01
CA ALA A 194 3.12 -1.08 -17.58
C ALA A 194 2.70 0.26 -16.97
N ILE A 195 2.87 0.43 -15.65
CA ILE A 195 2.69 1.72 -14.96
C ILE A 195 3.70 2.75 -15.46
N ASP A 196 4.90 2.29 -15.81
CA ASP A 196 6.05 3.09 -16.25
C ASP A 196 6.43 4.15 -15.18
N CYS A 197 6.37 3.77 -13.89
CA CYS A 197 6.81 4.61 -12.79
C CYS A 197 8.33 4.54 -12.59
N ASP A 198 8.89 5.56 -11.96
CA ASP A 198 10.31 5.64 -11.64
C ASP A 198 10.62 5.00 -10.28
N PHE A 199 9.69 5.14 -9.34
CA PHE A 199 9.73 4.53 -8.02
C PHE A 199 8.36 3.97 -7.65
N LEU A 200 8.34 2.83 -6.95
CA LEU A 200 7.13 2.29 -6.35
C LEU A 200 7.44 1.82 -4.93
N LEU A 201 6.56 2.14 -4.01
CA LEU A 201 6.67 1.75 -2.61
C LEU A 201 5.49 0.89 -2.18
N CYS A 202 5.77 -0.19 -1.44
CA CYS A 202 4.75 -0.98 -0.77
C CYS A 202 5.26 -1.54 0.58
N SER A 203 4.39 -2.23 1.32
CA SER A 203 4.71 -2.87 2.61
C SER A 203 4.08 -4.24 2.70
N ALA A 204 4.87 -5.26 3.02
CA ALA A 204 4.44 -6.66 2.91
C ALA A 204 3.30 -7.04 3.87
N TYR A 205 3.16 -6.38 5.01
CA TYR A 205 2.06 -6.64 5.94
C TYR A 205 0.65 -6.32 5.37
N LYS A 206 0.59 -5.66 4.22
CA LYS A 206 -0.66 -5.43 3.49
C LYS A 206 -1.03 -6.59 2.56
N PHE A 207 -0.03 -7.34 2.09
CA PHE A 207 -0.22 -8.49 1.21
C PHE A 207 0.28 -9.78 1.87
N TYR A 208 -0.29 -10.08 3.06
CA TYR A 208 -0.14 -11.35 3.80
C TYR A 208 1.24 -11.60 4.41
N GLY A 209 2.16 -10.64 4.36
CA GLY A 209 3.54 -10.75 4.83
C GLY A 209 3.80 -10.10 6.19
N PRO A 210 5.05 -10.10 6.63
CA PRO A 210 5.52 -9.38 7.82
C PRO A 210 5.72 -7.88 7.53
N HIS A 211 6.06 -7.11 8.58
CA HIS A 211 6.39 -5.69 8.46
C HIS A 211 7.76 -5.51 7.81
N VAL A 212 7.76 -5.39 6.49
CA VAL A 212 8.91 -5.07 5.64
C VAL A 212 8.43 -4.09 4.58
N GLY A 213 9.20 -3.01 4.39
CA GLY A 213 8.99 -2.06 3.29
C GLY A 213 9.75 -2.50 2.05
N ILE A 214 9.16 -2.29 0.90
CA ILE A 214 9.73 -2.58 -0.41
C ILE A 214 9.75 -1.30 -1.24
N LEU A 215 10.90 -1.00 -1.82
CA LEU A 215 11.09 0.04 -2.80
C LEU A 215 11.51 -0.61 -4.12
N TYR A 216 10.73 -0.41 -5.15
CA TYR A 216 11.20 -0.52 -6.53
C TYR A 216 11.78 0.83 -6.95
N ALA A 217 12.95 0.81 -7.55
CA ALA A 217 13.55 1.94 -8.23
C ALA A 217 13.98 1.50 -9.64
N ARG A 218 13.53 2.21 -10.67
CA ARG A 218 13.91 1.94 -12.05
C ARG A 218 15.44 1.90 -12.16
N GLU A 219 15.97 0.97 -12.92
CA GLU A 219 17.40 0.73 -13.08
C GLU A 219 18.20 2.02 -13.28
N GLY A 220 19.27 2.16 -12.53
CA GLY A 220 20.19 3.31 -12.56
C GLY A 220 19.67 4.57 -11.84
N LEU A 221 18.40 4.66 -11.41
CA LEU A 221 17.92 5.85 -10.70
C LEU A 221 18.46 5.93 -9.28
N LEU A 222 18.45 4.82 -8.54
CA LEU A 222 18.91 4.82 -7.16
C LEU A 222 20.41 5.14 -7.04
N ASP A 223 21.22 4.73 -8.02
CA ASP A 223 22.66 5.02 -8.07
C ASP A 223 22.97 6.52 -8.24
N ARG A 224 22.01 7.26 -8.81
CA ARG A 224 22.13 8.72 -9.01
C ARG A 224 21.74 9.51 -7.76
N LEU A 225 21.18 8.86 -6.72
CA LEU A 225 20.69 9.53 -5.53
C LEU A 225 21.77 9.58 -4.44
N PRO A 226 21.98 10.75 -3.82
CA PRO A 226 22.87 10.90 -2.67
C PRO A 226 22.20 10.39 -1.38
N THR A 227 22.01 9.08 -1.28
CA THR A 227 21.33 8.41 -0.17
C THR A 227 22.14 8.46 1.13
N ASP A 228 21.48 8.24 2.27
CA ASP A 228 22.12 8.01 3.56
C ASP A 228 22.71 6.60 3.58
N ARG A 229 24.05 6.48 3.53
CA ARG A 229 24.74 5.19 3.52
C ARG A 229 26.03 5.23 4.31
N LEU A 230 26.34 4.11 4.95
CA LEU A 230 27.62 3.93 5.63
C LEU A 230 28.70 3.64 4.59
N ARG A 231 29.95 4.07 4.86
CA ARG A 231 31.10 3.77 3.99
C ARG A 231 31.38 2.27 3.85
N THR A 232 30.91 1.48 4.82
CA THR A 232 31.08 0.02 4.89
C THR A 232 29.90 -0.77 4.32
N ALA A 233 28.80 -0.11 3.95
CA ALA A 233 27.64 -0.73 3.31
C ALA A 233 27.80 -0.75 1.78
N GLY A 234 26.91 -1.46 1.09
CA GLY A 234 26.81 -1.44 -0.37
C GLY A 234 26.65 -0.02 -0.91
N GLN A 235 27.43 0.36 -1.92
CA GLN A 235 27.49 1.72 -2.46
C GLN A 235 26.64 1.90 -3.72
N ALA A 236 26.10 0.83 -4.29
CA ALA A 236 25.24 0.80 -5.47
C ALA A 236 23.85 0.28 -5.13
N ALA A 237 22.91 0.42 -6.06
CA ALA A 237 21.60 -0.22 -5.97
C ALA A 237 21.76 -1.77 -5.87
N PRO A 238 20.91 -2.44 -5.11
CA PRO A 238 19.80 -1.93 -4.30
C PRO A 238 20.21 -1.51 -2.87
N ASP A 239 21.45 -1.79 -2.45
CA ASP A 239 21.91 -1.66 -1.06
C ASP A 239 22.11 -0.21 -0.62
N SER A 240 22.32 0.71 -1.56
CA SER A 240 22.71 2.10 -1.28
C SER A 240 21.68 2.91 -0.47
N ILE A 241 20.45 2.45 -0.33
CA ILE A 241 19.41 3.08 0.51
C ILE A 241 19.08 2.27 1.76
N GLU A 242 19.55 1.02 1.83
CA GLU A 242 19.34 0.15 2.97
C GLU A 242 20.31 0.50 4.10
N THR A 243 19.80 0.77 5.30
CA THR A 243 20.59 1.20 6.44
C THR A 243 20.47 0.22 7.60
N GLY A 244 21.64 -0.28 8.06
CA GLY A 244 21.73 -1.20 9.19
C GLY A 244 21.34 -2.63 8.85
N THR A 245 21.74 -3.57 9.70
CA THR A 245 21.43 -4.99 9.57
C THR A 245 19.91 -5.21 9.65
N PRO A 246 19.28 -5.84 8.64
CA PRO A 246 17.83 -5.96 8.57
C PRO A 246 17.30 -7.18 9.33
N ASN A 247 15.99 -7.33 9.37
CA ASN A 247 15.31 -8.52 9.87
C ASN A 247 15.26 -9.61 8.78
N PHE A 248 16.30 -10.42 8.65
CA PHE A 248 16.40 -11.49 7.65
C PHE A 248 15.28 -12.54 7.77
N ALA A 249 14.81 -12.84 8.99
CA ALA A 249 13.68 -13.73 9.19
C ALA A 249 12.37 -13.16 8.57
N ALA A 250 12.17 -11.85 8.68
CA ALA A 250 11.05 -11.19 8.02
C ALA A 250 11.19 -11.24 6.48
N TYR A 251 12.40 -11.16 5.93
CA TYR A 251 12.62 -11.31 4.49
C TYR A 251 12.19 -12.70 3.99
N ALA A 252 12.54 -13.79 4.72
CA ALA A 252 12.03 -15.11 4.41
C ALA A 252 10.48 -15.15 4.43
N GLY A 253 9.87 -14.40 5.37
CA GLY A 253 8.42 -14.24 5.44
C GLY A 253 7.83 -13.50 4.24
N VAL A 254 8.51 -12.49 3.69
CA VAL A 254 8.08 -11.78 2.47
C VAL A 254 8.04 -12.73 1.27
N SER A 255 9.13 -13.49 1.06
CA SER A 255 9.17 -14.50 -0.01
C SER A 255 8.04 -15.52 0.14
N ALA A 256 7.79 -15.99 1.35
CA ALA A 256 6.72 -16.95 1.63
C ALA A 256 5.31 -16.35 1.38
N ALA A 257 5.09 -15.05 1.64
CA ALA A 257 3.82 -14.39 1.34
C ALA A 257 3.57 -14.31 -0.17
N VAL A 258 4.58 -13.93 -0.94
CA VAL A 258 4.46 -13.89 -2.42
C VAL A 258 4.29 -15.30 -3.00
N ASN A 259 5.00 -16.30 -2.46
CA ASN A 259 4.85 -17.71 -2.89
C ASN A 259 3.45 -18.26 -2.52
N PHE A 260 2.86 -17.80 -1.41
CA PHE A 260 1.46 -18.12 -1.09
C PHE A 260 0.52 -17.55 -2.15
N LEU A 261 0.66 -16.29 -2.54
CA LEU A 261 -0.13 -15.70 -3.61
C LEU A 261 0.09 -16.45 -4.94
N GLU A 262 1.35 -16.69 -5.32
CA GLU A 262 1.71 -17.46 -6.51
C GLU A 262 0.99 -18.82 -6.58
N SER A 263 0.88 -19.52 -5.45
CA SER A 263 0.25 -20.84 -5.37
C SER A 263 -1.25 -20.86 -5.68
N GLN A 264 -1.90 -19.69 -5.69
CA GLN A 264 -3.32 -19.56 -6.03
C GLN A 264 -3.55 -19.42 -7.55
N GLY A 265 -2.51 -19.11 -8.32
CA GLY A 265 -2.63 -18.87 -9.75
C GLY A 265 -2.08 -20.01 -10.61
N LEU A 266 -2.46 -20.03 -11.89
CA LEU A 266 -1.99 -20.96 -12.88
C LEU A 266 -1.14 -20.24 -13.93
N GLY A 267 -0.06 -20.89 -14.42
CA GLY A 267 0.83 -20.34 -15.45
C GLY A 267 2.14 -21.11 -15.55
N GLN A 268 2.92 -20.84 -16.59
CA GLN A 268 4.20 -21.51 -16.82
C GLN A 268 5.33 -20.85 -16.01
N THR A 269 5.32 -19.52 -15.92
CA THR A 269 6.30 -18.75 -15.17
C THR A 269 5.73 -18.31 -13.82
N LYS A 270 6.60 -17.95 -12.88
CA LYS A 270 6.21 -17.38 -11.57
C LYS A 270 5.39 -16.08 -11.76
N ARG A 271 5.83 -15.20 -12.67
CA ARG A 271 5.11 -13.95 -12.97
C ARG A 271 3.70 -14.22 -13.50
N GLU A 272 3.53 -15.16 -14.42
CA GLU A 272 2.21 -15.53 -14.93
C GLU A 272 1.27 -16.03 -13.83
N ARG A 273 1.78 -16.91 -12.94
CA ARG A 273 0.99 -17.40 -11.81
C ARG A 273 0.59 -16.28 -10.85
N LEU A 274 1.51 -15.35 -10.55
CA LEU A 274 1.22 -14.18 -9.72
C LEU A 274 0.16 -13.28 -10.36
N VAL A 275 0.27 -12.97 -11.65
CA VAL A 275 -0.72 -12.16 -12.36
C VAL A 275 -2.11 -12.81 -12.27
N ARG A 276 -2.19 -14.12 -12.59
CA ARG A 276 -3.47 -14.86 -12.53
C ARG A 276 -4.03 -14.95 -11.11
N ALA A 277 -3.18 -15.18 -10.12
CA ALA A 277 -3.61 -15.18 -8.72
C ALA A 277 -4.21 -13.83 -8.30
N MET A 278 -3.55 -12.73 -8.64
CA MET A 278 -4.02 -11.39 -8.27
C MET A 278 -5.29 -10.99 -9.03
N GLU A 279 -5.44 -11.40 -10.29
CA GLU A 279 -6.70 -11.24 -11.05
C GLU A 279 -7.87 -11.99 -10.38
N MET A 280 -7.66 -13.26 -10.00
CA MET A 280 -8.67 -14.08 -9.31
C MET A 280 -9.02 -13.51 -7.92
N ILE A 281 -8.02 -13.06 -7.16
CA ILE A 281 -8.23 -12.41 -5.86
C ILE A 281 -9.05 -11.14 -6.04
N HIS A 282 -8.68 -10.29 -6.98
CA HIS A 282 -9.39 -9.05 -7.28
C HIS A 282 -10.86 -9.32 -7.66
N GLU A 283 -11.12 -10.28 -8.54
CA GLU A 283 -12.48 -10.67 -8.94
C GLU A 283 -13.31 -11.14 -7.73
N HIS A 284 -12.74 -12.02 -6.90
CA HIS A 284 -13.37 -12.49 -5.67
C HIS A 284 -13.68 -11.34 -4.72
N GLU A 285 -12.69 -10.49 -4.42
CA GLU A 285 -12.83 -9.37 -3.51
C GLU A 285 -13.85 -8.35 -4.00
N MET A 286 -13.85 -8.03 -5.30
CA MET A 286 -14.81 -7.08 -5.87
C MET A 286 -16.23 -7.61 -5.89
N GLY A 287 -16.46 -8.90 -6.10
CA GLY A 287 -17.77 -9.51 -5.99
C GLY A 287 -18.38 -9.34 -4.59
N LEU A 288 -17.58 -9.61 -3.56
CA LEU A 288 -17.99 -9.44 -2.16
C LEU A 288 -18.10 -7.97 -1.76
N PHE A 289 -17.20 -7.13 -2.27
CA PHE A 289 -17.22 -5.68 -2.03
C PHE A 289 -18.52 -5.04 -2.55
N ILE A 290 -18.93 -5.37 -3.78
CA ILE A 290 -20.19 -4.88 -4.37
C ILE A 290 -21.37 -5.31 -3.52
N LYS A 291 -21.40 -6.57 -3.04
CA LYS A 291 -22.44 -7.08 -2.13
C LYS A 291 -22.50 -6.26 -0.84
N LEU A 292 -21.34 -6.03 -0.19
CA LEU A 292 -21.24 -5.24 1.03
C LEU A 292 -21.66 -3.78 0.78
N TYR A 293 -21.16 -3.16 -0.29
CA TYR A 293 -21.45 -1.78 -0.66
C TYR A 293 -22.97 -1.57 -0.87
N ARG A 294 -23.60 -2.40 -1.70
CA ARG A 294 -25.03 -2.30 -1.98
C ARG A 294 -25.91 -2.60 -0.76
N GLY A 295 -25.48 -3.54 0.07
CA GLY A 295 -26.17 -3.83 1.33
C GLY A 295 -26.17 -2.65 2.29
N LEU A 296 -25.05 -1.94 2.43
CA LEU A 296 -24.93 -0.74 3.26
C LEU A 296 -25.66 0.46 2.65
N GLU A 297 -25.55 0.64 1.33
CA GLU A 297 -26.23 1.72 0.59
C GLU A 297 -27.76 1.70 0.76
N ALA A 298 -28.33 0.50 0.90
CA ALA A 298 -29.77 0.31 1.08
C ALA A 298 -30.26 0.58 2.53
N MET A 299 -29.37 0.87 3.47
CA MET A 299 -29.73 1.11 4.87
C MET A 299 -29.89 2.61 5.14
N GLU A 300 -31.03 3.02 5.71
CA GLU A 300 -31.24 4.39 6.15
C GLU A 300 -30.23 4.77 7.25
N GLY A 301 -29.81 6.03 7.28
CA GLY A 301 -28.86 6.54 8.26
C GLY A 301 -27.40 6.19 7.99
N ILE A 302 -27.06 5.51 6.89
CA ILE A 302 -25.70 5.26 6.44
C ILE A 302 -25.34 6.21 5.28
N GLN A 303 -24.23 6.95 5.44
CA GLN A 303 -23.64 7.73 4.37
C GLN A 303 -22.33 7.08 3.92
N LEU A 304 -22.31 6.52 2.71
CA LEU A 304 -21.09 6.00 2.07
C LEU A 304 -20.25 7.14 1.50
N TRP A 305 -18.91 7.00 1.58
CA TRP A 305 -17.95 7.98 1.09
C TRP A 305 -17.14 7.42 -0.08
N GLY A 306 -16.89 8.26 -1.07
CA GLY A 306 -16.27 7.89 -2.34
C GLY A 306 -17.29 7.43 -3.37
N LEU A 307 -16.86 7.38 -4.64
CA LEU A 307 -17.70 6.99 -5.77
C LEU A 307 -18.09 5.50 -5.68
N PRO A 308 -19.30 5.12 -6.16
CA PRO A 308 -19.73 3.74 -6.22
C PRO A 308 -18.90 2.90 -7.22
N PRO A 309 -18.88 1.56 -7.06
CA PRO A 309 -17.98 0.67 -7.82
C PRO A 309 -18.32 0.55 -9.31
N ASP A 310 -19.50 0.95 -9.74
CA ASP A 310 -19.95 0.96 -11.13
C ASP A 310 -19.52 2.22 -11.92
N ILE A 311 -18.96 3.22 -11.25
CA ILE A 311 -18.53 4.48 -11.88
C ILE A 311 -17.00 4.53 -12.08
N ILE A 312 -16.25 3.88 -11.21
CA ILE A 312 -14.78 3.96 -11.16
C ILE A 312 -14.18 2.67 -10.61
N ASP A 313 -12.99 2.32 -11.08
CA ASP A 313 -12.19 1.24 -10.50
C ASP A 313 -11.88 1.52 -9.02
N ARG A 314 -12.03 0.50 -8.19
CA ARG A 314 -11.84 0.62 -6.75
C ARG A 314 -11.05 -0.55 -6.18
N ALA A 315 -10.25 -0.25 -5.15
CA ALA A 315 -9.86 -1.26 -4.17
C ALA A 315 -11.09 -1.66 -3.33
N PRO A 316 -11.16 -2.91 -2.84
CA PRO A 316 -12.32 -3.45 -2.11
C PRO A 316 -12.39 -2.88 -0.67
N THR A 317 -12.34 -1.57 -0.56
CA THR A 317 -12.35 -0.78 0.67
C THR A 317 -13.42 0.28 0.60
N LEU A 318 -14.24 0.38 1.64
CA LEU A 318 -15.24 1.42 1.78
C LEU A 318 -15.14 2.11 3.14
N SER A 319 -15.59 3.35 3.14
CA SER A 319 -15.79 4.15 4.36
C SER A 319 -17.21 4.67 4.42
N PHE A 320 -17.76 4.72 5.63
CA PHE A 320 -19.07 5.27 5.86
C PHE A 320 -19.19 5.96 7.21
N SER A 321 -20.15 6.84 7.33
CA SER A 321 -20.60 7.45 8.58
C SER A 321 -22.06 7.08 8.86
N LEU A 322 -22.45 7.20 10.12
CA LEU A 322 -23.81 6.94 10.56
C LEU A 322 -24.43 8.24 11.08
N GLU A 323 -25.72 8.40 10.81
CA GLU A 323 -26.49 9.47 11.41
C GLU A 323 -26.61 9.24 12.93
N ASN A 324 -26.30 10.25 13.74
CA ASN A 324 -26.41 10.22 15.19
C ASN A 324 -25.57 9.16 15.94
N GLU A 325 -24.60 8.51 15.30
CA GLU A 325 -23.70 7.55 15.94
C GLU A 325 -22.23 7.87 15.62
N LYS A 326 -21.39 7.87 16.63
CA LYS A 326 -19.94 8.10 16.44
C LYS A 326 -19.25 6.84 15.91
N PRO A 327 -18.30 6.98 14.97
CA PRO A 327 -17.59 5.83 14.37
C PRO A 327 -16.91 4.91 15.40
N ASN A 328 -16.35 5.46 16.49
CA ASN A 328 -15.71 4.65 17.54
C ASN A 328 -16.72 3.81 18.33
N HIS A 329 -17.90 4.34 18.67
CA HIS A 329 -18.95 3.59 19.37
C HIS A 329 -19.49 2.48 18.46
N PHE A 330 -19.67 2.79 17.18
CA PHE A 330 -20.14 1.79 16.21
C PHE A 330 -19.12 0.67 16.02
N CYS A 331 -17.82 0.97 15.91
CA CYS A 331 -16.78 -0.06 15.84
C CYS A 331 -16.69 -0.90 17.12
N SER A 332 -16.93 -0.30 18.30
CA SER A 332 -17.03 -1.05 19.57
C SER A 332 -18.20 -2.04 19.52
N TYR A 333 -19.38 -1.59 19.07
CA TYR A 333 -20.55 -2.47 18.87
C TYR A 333 -20.24 -3.62 17.89
N LEU A 334 -19.58 -3.33 16.75
CA LEU A 334 -19.17 -4.36 15.80
C LEU A 334 -18.24 -5.39 16.46
N GLY A 335 -17.21 -4.94 17.18
CA GLY A 335 -16.27 -5.80 17.91
C GLY A 335 -16.96 -6.65 18.98
N GLU A 336 -17.96 -6.08 19.68
CA GLU A 336 -18.82 -6.83 20.60
C GLU A 336 -19.68 -7.90 19.91
N ASN A 337 -19.93 -7.77 18.61
CA ASN A 337 -20.64 -8.75 17.80
C ASN A 337 -19.70 -9.62 16.93
N GLY A 338 -18.39 -9.56 17.17
CA GLY A 338 -17.40 -10.41 16.53
C GLY A 338 -16.96 -9.94 15.14
N VAL A 339 -17.28 -8.70 14.74
CA VAL A 339 -16.82 -8.07 13.49
C VAL A 339 -15.74 -7.04 13.78
N PHE A 340 -14.59 -7.16 13.12
CA PHE A 340 -13.46 -6.26 13.31
C PHE A 340 -13.40 -5.25 12.16
N ALA A 341 -13.63 -3.99 12.50
CA ALA A 341 -13.54 -2.85 11.60
C ALA A 341 -12.84 -1.70 12.32
N TRP A 342 -12.29 -0.77 11.57
CA TRP A 342 -11.60 0.39 12.12
C TRP A 342 -12.42 1.67 11.99
N ASN A 343 -12.19 2.60 12.93
CA ASN A 343 -12.72 3.96 12.87
C ASN A 343 -11.59 5.00 12.85
N GLY A 344 -11.87 6.18 12.32
CA GLY A 344 -10.98 7.34 12.36
C GLY A 344 -10.57 7.86 10.98
N HIS A 345 -9.36 8.40 10.87
CA HIS A 345 -8.83 9.03 9.65
C HIS A 345 -7.82 8.16 8.88
N PHE A 346 -7.37 7.03 9.44
CA PHE A 346 -6.48 6.03 8.79
C PHE A 346 -5.20 6.62 8.18
N TYR A 347 -4.64 7.65 8.80
CA TYR A 347 -3.53 8.44 8.25
C TYR A 347 -3.83 9.09 6.88
N ALA A 348 -5.10 9.18 6.46
CA ALA A 348 -5.57 10.00 5.34
C ALA A 348 -6.19 11.30 5.88
N LEU A 349 -5.46 11.98 6.78
CA LEU A 349 -5.97 13.14 7.52
C LEU A 349 -6.43 14.25 6.57
N ARG A 350 -5.67 14.49 5.49
CA ARG A 350 -6.02 15.53 4.51
C ARG A 350 -7.33 15.24 3.79
N THR A 351 -7.57 13.99 3.40
CA THR A 351 -8.85 13.54 2.83
C THR A 351 -10.02 13.81 3.79
N VAL A 352 -9.85 13.44 5.06
CA VAL A 352 -10.86 13.66 6.11
C VAL A 352 -11.14 15.14 6.32
N GLU A 353 -10.12 16.01 6.26
CA GLU A 353 -10.29 17.46 6.35
C GLU A 353 -11.09 18.04 5.17
N ILE A 354 -10.71 17.67 3.93
CA ILE A 354 -11.35 18.16 2.70
C ILE A 354 -12.81 17.74 2.62
N LEU A 355 -13.12 16.50 3.00
CA LEU A 355 -14.50 15.97 2.98
C LEU A 355 -15.33 16.40 4.21
N GLY A 356 -14.77 17.21 5.13
CA GLY A 356 -15.50 17.69 6.31
C GLY A 356 -15.76 16.62 7.37
N LEU A 357 -15.09 15.46 7.29
CA LEU A 357 -15.30 14.29 8.16
C LEU A 357 -14.66 14.43 9.55
N ARG A 358 -13.87 15.48 9.76
CA ARG A 358 -13.19 15.75 11.04
C ARG A 358 -14.18 16.01 12.16
N ALA A 359 -15.31 16.66 11.84
CA ALA A 359 -16.40 16.93 12.80
C ALA A 359 -17.11 15.64 13.26
N LEU A 360 -16.99 14.56 12.51
CA LEU A 360 -17.55 13.24 12.80
C LEU A 360 -16.54 12.32 13.53
N ASP A 361 -15.37 12.80 13.93
CA ASP A 361 -14.26 11.99 14.45
C ASP A 361 -13.75 10.93 13.41
N GLY A 362 -13.88 11.23 12.11
CA GLY A 362 -13.54 10.35 11.00
C GLY A 362 -14.72 9.50 10.51
N VAL A 363 -14.43 8.28 10.06
CA VAL A 363 -15.42 7.35 9.49
C VAL A 363 -15.20 5.94 10.02
N VAL A 364 -16.16 5.04 9.81
CA VAL A 364 -15.96 3.59 9.87
C VAL A 364 -15.38 3.12 8.55
N ARG A 365 -14.35 2.28 8.58
CA ARG A 365 -13.76 1.68 7.38
C ARG A 365 -13.82 0.17 7.46
N MET A 366 -14.27 -0.44 6.37
CA MET A 366 -14.25 -1.88 6.15
C MET A 366 -13.57 -2.20 4.82
N GLY A 367 -13.00 -3.38 4.70
CA GLY A 367 -12.44 -3.88 3.46
C GLY A 367 -12.51 -5.39 3.37
N ILE A 368 -12.62 -5.86 2.14
CA ILE A 368 -12.59 -7.27 1.80
C ILE A 368 -11.15 -7.70 1.56
N SER A 369 -10.83 -8.92 1.92
CA SER A 369 -9.54 -9.57 1.66
C SER A 369 -9.78 -10.94 1.04
N ALA A 370 -8.75 -11.56 0.46
CA ALA A 370 -8.87 -12.86 -0.21
C ALA A 370 -9.44 -13.99 0.68
N TYR A 371 -9.36 -13.85 2.00
CA TYR A 371 -9.92 -14.81 2.96
C TYR A 371 -11.36 -14.51 3.40
N THR A 372 -11.95 -13.40 2.95
CA THR A 372 -13.34 -13.04 3.29
C THR A 372 -14.32 -13.92 2.51
N SER A 373 -15.34 -14.42 3.17
CA SER A 373 -16.39 -15.24 2.56
C SER A 373 -17.71 -14.47 2.37
N SER A 374 -18.59 -15.01 1.52
CA SER A 374 -19.93 -14.44 1.29
C SER A 374 -20.79 -14.46 2.54
N ASP A 375 -20.68 -15.51 3.35
CA ASP A 375 -21.44 -15.66 4.60
C ASP A 375 -20.99 -14.63 5.64
N GLU A 376 -19.70 -14.31 5.69
CA GLU A 376 -19.16 -13.25 6.56
C GLU A 376 -19.70 -11.87 6.15
N VAL A 377 -19.81 -11.58 4.86
CA VAL A 377 -20.44 -10.34 4.37
C VAL A 377 -21.93 -10.28 4.78
N ASP A 378 -22.68 -11.38 4.66
CA ASP A 378 -24.08 -11.44 5.11
C ASP A 378 -24.20 -11.20 6.61
N GLN A 379 -23.32 -11.82 7.41
CA GLN A 379 -23.26 -11.61 8.86
C GLN A 379 -22.99 -10.15 9.21
N VAL A 380 -22.04 -9.49 8.53
CA VAL A 380 -21.76 -8.06 8.73
C VAL A 380 -23.00 -7.21 8.45
N LEU A 381 -23.65 -7.43 7.30
CA LEU A 381 -24.84 -6.68 6.92
C LEU A 381 -26.00 -6.85 7.93
N GLU A 382 -26.21 -8.07 8.44
CA GLU A 382 -27.20 -8.33 9.49
C GLU A 382 -26.89 -7.59 10.80
N ILE A 383 -25.62 -7.60 11.22
CA ILE A 383 -25.19 -6.93 12.44
C ILE A 383 -25.33 -5.42 12.31
N VAL A 384 -24.92 -4.85 11.17
CA VAL A 384 -25.09 -3.42 10.88
C VAL A 384 -26.57 -3.04 10.90
N LYS A 385 -27.41 -3.79 10.20
CA LYS A 385 -28.86 -3.57 10.13
C LYS A 385 -29.53 -3.53 11.49
N LYS A 386 -29.18 -4.44 12.41
CA LYS A 386 -29.72 -4.47 13.79
C LYS A 386 -29.39 -3.21 14.60
N LYS A 387 -28.37 -2.46 14.22
CA LYS A 387 -27.95 -1.25 14.94
C LYS A 387 -28.57 0.02 14.36
N VAL A 388 -28.82 0.05 13.03
CA VAL A 388 -29.29 1.26 12.33
C VAL A 388 -30.82 1.24 12.04
N CYS A 389 -31.46 0.07 12.03
CA CYS A 389 -32.91 -0.12 11.93
C CYS A 389 -33.50 -0.54 13.28
#